data_2d1f15a740f0d6334e3fe3b08e0cc8ae
#
_entry.id   2d1f15a740f0d6334e3fe3b08e0cc8ae
#
_cell.length_a   1.000
_cell.length_b   1.000
_cell.length_c   1.000
_cell.angle_alpha   90.00
_cell.angle_beta   90.00
_cell.angle_gamma   90.00
#
_symmetry.space_group_name_H-M   'P 1'
#
loop_
_entity.id
_entity.type
_entity.pdbx_description
1 polymer ?
#
loop_
_entity_poly.entity_id
_entity_poly.type
_entity_poly.pdbx_seq_one_letter_code
_entity_poly.pdbx_strand_id
1 'polypeptide(L)'
;MLPKQNVILGISLLCLGLLIAPLYDALAKYLSEDIHILEIIWARFFSHFIFLVPLVYFIKGKKLFFNSSSKHQIVRGIFIFLATAFFYGAISEIPLANALSIMLVAPIIVVFMSSYILKEQLNSFKIFCTFFGFFGTLLVIQPGFEEFNFYSLLALLSGFCYAMYLVYTRRVNFSSDPWVSLCYTAI
;
A
#
# COMPACT_ATOMS: atom_id res chain seq x y z
N MET A 1 14.64 10.01 -26.04
CA MET A 1 15.47 8.95 -25.38
C MET A 1 15.02 8.86 -23.93
N LEU A 2 14.42 7.75 -23.53
CA LEU A 2 14.15 7.49 -22.11
C LEU A 2 15.49 7.34 -21.38
N PRO A 3 15.71 7.97 -20.21
CA PRO A 3 16.95 7.79 -19.47
C PRO A 3 17.10 6.30 -19.15
N LYS A 4 18.34 5.78 -19.29
CA LYS A 4 18.66 4.40 -18.88
C LYS A 4 18.13 4.19 -17.46
N GLN A 5 17.06 3.41 -17.35
CA GLN A 5 16.49 3.09 -16.06
C GLN A 5 17.53 2.29 -15.28
N ASN A 6 18.00 2.85 -14.18
CA ASN A 6 18.97 2.19 -13.32
C ASN A 6 18.19 1.17 -12.45
N VAL A 7 17.91 0.01 -13.04
CA VAL A 7 17.09 -1.06 -12.45
C VAL A 7 17.65 -1.47 -11.08
N ILE A 8 18.97 -1.52 -10.96
CA ILE A 8 19.63 -1.88 -9.69
C ILE A 8 19.30 -0.83 -8.61
N LEU A 9 19.41 0.47 -8.94
CA LEU A 9 19.06 1.54 -8.00
C LEU A 9 17.59 1.45 -7.59
N GLY A 10 16.68 1.19 -8.54
CA GLY A 10 15.26 1.03 -8.26
C GLY A 10 14.97 -0.14 -7.31
N ILE A 11 15.62 -1.28 -7.52
CA ILE A 11 15.50 -2.45 -6.64
C ILE A 11 16.07 -2.14 -5.25
N SER A 12 17.24 -1.50 -5.17
CA SER A 12 17.87 -1.15 -3.89
C SER A 12 17.00 -0.19 -3.06
N LEU A 13 16.41 0.83 -3.70
CA LEU A 13 15.49 1.75 -3.03
C LEU A 13 14.20 1.06 -2.58
N LEU A 14 13.68 0.14 -3.38
CA LEU A 14 12.51 -0.66 -2.99
C LEU A 14 12.83 -1.54 -1.79
N CYS A 15 13.96 -2.25 -1.78
CA CYS A 15 14.39 -3.06 -0.66
C CYS A 15 14.56 -2.22 0.62
N LEU A 16 15.17 -1.04 0.51
CA LEU A 16 15.31 -0.13 1.65
C LEU A 16 13.94 0.30 2.20
N GLY A 17 13.00 0.65 1.32
CA GLY A 17 11.63 0.99 1.72
C GLY A 17 10.93 -0.16 2.44
N LEU A 18 11.07 -1.39 1.94
CA LEU A 18 10.50 -2.60 2.56
C LEU A 18 11.13 -2.95 3.91
N LEU A 19 12.37 -2.54 4.17
CA LEU A 19 13.01 -2.70 5.49
C LEU A 19 12.51 -1.66 6.51
N ILE A 20 12.19 -0.46 6.04
CA ILE A 20 11.73 0.64 6.91
C ILE A 20 10.23 0.52 7.24
N ALA A 21 9.41 0.05 6.29
CA ALA A 21 7.96 -0.02 6.46
C ALA A 21 7.51 -0.80 7.71
N PRO A 22 8.04 -1.99 8.04
CA PRO A 22 7.65 -2.71 9.25
C PRO A 22 8.00 -1.97 10.55
N LEU A 23 9.06 -1.17 10.55
CA LEU A 23 9.46 -0.42 11.74
C LEU A 23 8.41 0.63 12.11
N TYR A 24 7.87 1.32 11.14
CA TYR A 24 6.85 2.32 11.44
C TYR A 24 5.46 1.70 11.68
N ASP A 25 5.14 0.54 11.12
CA ASP A 25 3.93 -0.21 11.48
C ASP A 25 4.02 -0.73 12.94
N ALA A 26 5.19 -1.20 13.37
CA ALA A 26 5.44 -1.57 14.75
C ALA A 26 5.34 -0.35 15.70
N LEU A 27 5.86 0.80 15.28
CA LEU A 27 5.73 2.04 16.03
C LEU A 27 4.26 2.48 16.15
N ALA A 28 3.48 2.38 15.08
CA ALA A 28 2.06 2.68 15.10
C ALA A 28 1.29 1.74 16.07
N LYS A 29 1.64 0.45 16.09
CA LYS A 29 1.08 -0.51 17.06
C LYS A 29 1.44 -0.11 18.49
N TYR A 30 2.69 0.23 18.77
CA TYR A 30 3.13 0.66 20.09
C TYR A 30 2.39 1.93 20.55
N LEU A 31 2.28 2.93 19.68
CA LEU A 31 1.58 4.17 19.99
C LEU A 31 0.06 3.98 20.16
N SER A 32 -0.54 2.95 19.55
CA SER A 32 -1.98 2.69 19.69
C SER A 32 -2.40 2.22 21.07
N GLU A 33 -1.46 1.93 21.96
CA GLU A 33 -1.74 1.62 23.37
C GLU A 33 -2.10 2.88 24.17
N ASP A 34 -1.51 4.03 23.81
CA ASP A 34 -1.68 5.29 24.56
C ASP A 34 -2.46 6.36 23.78
N ILE A 35 -2.44 6.29 22.45
CA ILE A 35 -3.00 7.32 21.55
C ILE A 35 -4.11 6.70 20.69
N HIS A 36 -5.20 7.45 20.53
CA HIS A 36 -6.31 6.98 19.70
C HIS A 36 -5.87 6.78 18.24
N ILE A 37 -6.24 5.66 17.66
CA ILE A 37 -5.77 5.23 16.33
C ILE A 37 -6.02 6.26 15.22
N LEU A 38 -7.11 7.02 15.32
CA LEU A 38 -7.42 8.08 14.36
C LEU A 38 -6.38 9.22 14.37
N GLU A 39 -5.80 9.53 15.54
CA GLU A 39 -4.75 10.54 15.66
C GLU A 39 -3.46 10.08 15.00
N ILE A 40 -3.13 8.79 15.15
CA ILE A 40 -1.96 8.19 14.50
C ILE A 40 -2.11 8.23 12.97
N ILE A 41 -3.31 7.87 12.46
CA ILE A 41 -3.62 7.93 11.02
C ILE A 41 -3.52 9.38 10.53
N TRP A 42 -4.13 10.32 11.25
CA TRP A 42 -4.08 11.75 10.91
C TRP A 42 -2.64 12.27 10.88
N ALA A 43 -1.86 12.01 11.94
CA ALA A 43 -0.47 12.44 12.02
C ALA A 43 0.38 11.91 10.88
N ARG A 44 0.17 10.65 10.46
CA ARG A 44 0.84 10.02 9.31
C ARG A 44 0.57 10.77 8.01
N PHE A 45 -0.70 10.98 7.66
CA PHE A 45 -1.06 11.64 6.40
C PHE A 45 -0.73 13.13 6.43
N PHE A 46 -0.90 13.79 7.58
CA PHE A 46 -0.54 15.18 7.76
C PHE A 46 0.97 15.43 7.61
N SER A 47 1.79 14.58 8.22
CA SER A 47 3.24 14.64 8.03
C SER A 47 3.62 14.44 6.56
N HIS A 48 3.00 13.45 5.90
CA HIS A 48 3.23 13.18 4.49
C HIS A 48 2.89 14.39 3.62
N PHE A 49 1.75 15.04 3.90
CA PHE A 49 1.31 16.26 3.23
C PHE A 49 2.30 17.40 3.41
N ILE A 50 2.70 17.72 4.67
CA ILE A 50 3.59 18.85 4.99
C ILE A 50 4.97 18.69 4.35
N PHE A 51 5.53 17.49 4.34
CA PHE A 51 6.89 17.29 3.80
C PHE A 51 6.88 17.07 2.28
N LEU A 52 5.95 16.31 1.77
CA LEU A 52 6.00 15.87 0.38
C LEU A 52 5.45 16.92 -0.59
N VAL A 53 4.31 17.55 -0.25
CA VAL A 53 3.65 18.48 -1.18
C VAL A 53 4.51 19.71 -1.48
N PRO A 54 5.11 20.41 -0.49
CA PRO A 54 6.04 21.50 -0.76
C PRO A 54 7.26 21.05 -1.56
N LEU A 55 7.87 19.92 -1.19
CA LEU A 55 9.04 19.38 -1.89
C LEU A 55 8.75 19.18 -3.38
N VAL A 56 7.64 18.51 -3.70
CA VAL A 56 7.29 18.24 -5.10
C VAL A 56 6.83 19.51 -5.82
N TYR A 57 6.19 20.46 -5.11
CA TYR A 57 5.85 21.75 -5.67
C TYR A 57 7.10 22.54 -6.09
N PHE A 58 8.18 22.52 -5.30
CA PHE A 58 9.46 23.15 -5.67
C PHE A 58 10.13 22.48 -6.86
N ILE A 59 9.96 21.16 -7.03
CA ILE A 59 10.58 20.40 -8.14
C ILE A 59 9.78 20.54 -9.44
N LYS A 60 8.45 20.47 -9.38
CA LYS A 60 7.55 20.36 -10.56
C LYS A 60 6.68 21.61 -10.82
N GLY A 61 6.57 22.52 -9.87
CA GLY A 61 5.74 23.72 -9.96
C GLY A 61 4.25 23.41 -10.12
N LYS A 62 3.51 24.35 -10.75
CA LYS A 62 2.05 24.23 -10.93
C LYS A 62 1.58 23.02 -11.77
N LYS A 63 2.47 22.36 -12.50
CA LYS A 63 2.14 21.13 -13.26
C LYS A 63 1.70 19.97 -12.37
N LEU A 64 1.91 20.09 -11.06
CA LEU A 64 1.47 19.14 -10.05
C LEU A 64 -0.04 18.87 -10.07
N PHE A 65 -0.85 19.92 -10.27
CA PHE A 65 -2.30 19.87 -10.12
C PHE A 65 -3.06 19.56 -11.42
N PHE A 66 -2.39 19.64 -12.57
CA PHE A 66 -3.02 19.44 -13.88
C PHE A 66 -2.47 18.20 -14.56
N ASN A 67 -3.07 17.04 -14.25
CA ASN A 67 -2.72 15.80 -14.92
C ASN A 67 -3.97 15.14 -15.51
N SER A 68 -3.86 14.63 -16.73
CA SER A 68 -4.93 13.92 -17.42
C SER A 68 -5.47 12.69 -16.67
N SER A 69 -4.71 12.18 -15.71
CA SER A 69 -5.04 10.98 -14.92
C SER A 69 -5.57 11.28 -13.52
N SER A 70 -5.94 12.52 -13.21
CA SER A 70 -6.33 12.96 -11.84
C SER A 70 -7.41 12.08 -11.20
N LYS A 71 -8.41 11.62 -11.93
CA LYS A 71 -9.47 10.75 -11.40
C LYS A 71 -8.91 9.41 -10.85
N HIS A 72 -8.01 8.79 -11.60
CA HIS A 72 -7.39 7.52 -11.17
C HIS A 72 -6.41 7.73 -10.00
N GLN A 73 -5.77 8.90 -9.94
CA GLN A 73 -4.91 9.29 -8.83
C GLN A 73 -5.70 9.47 -7.53
N ILE A 74 -6.86 10.14 -7.59
CA ILE A 74 -7.75 10.31 -6.44
C ILE A 74 -8.25 8.94 -5.94
N VAL A 75 -8.74 8.09 -6.86
CA VAL A 75 -9.20 6.74 -6.49
C VAL A 75 -8.07 5.95 -5.82
N ARG A 76 -6.85 6.05 -6.33
CA ARG A 76 -5.68 5.44 -5.73
C ARG A 76 -5.39 5.98 -4.32
N GLY A 77 -5.48 7.33 -4.15
CA GLY A 77 -5.32 7.98 -2.85
C GLY A 77 -6.35 7.50 -1.82
N ILE A 78 -7.62 7.39 -2.23
CA ILE A 78 -8.68 6.86 -1.37
C ILE A 78 -8.38 5.42 -0.95
N PHE A 79 -7.95 4.56 -1.86
CA PHE A 79 -7.66 3.17 -1.53
C PHE A 79 -6.48 3.01 -0.56
N ILE A 80 -5.40 3.80 -0.69
CA ILE A 80 -4.30 3.72 0.27
C ILE A 80 -4.68 4.30 1.63
N PHE A 81 -5.50 5.35 1.67
CA PHE A 81 -6.05 5.87 2.91
C PHE A 81 -6.92 4.82 3.62
N LEU A 82 -7.86 4.21 2.92
CA LEU A 82 -8.73 3.16 3.48
C LEU A 82 -7.91 1.93 3.91
N ALA A 83 -6.92 1.52 3.11
CA ALA A 83 -6.02 0.42 3.48
C ALA A 83 -5.31 0.70 4.80
N THR A 84 -4.77 1.92 4.96
CA THR A 84 -4.11 2.33 6.20
C THR A 84 -5.08 2.40 7.37
N ALA A 85 -6.25 3.01 7.18
CA ALA A 85 -7.25 3.16 8.22
C ALA A 85 -7.74 1.81 8.74
N PHE A 86 -8.07 0.88 7.85
CA PHE A 86 -8.48 -0.47 8.21
C PHE A 86 -7.34 -1.29 8.84
N PHE A 87 -6.11 -1.16 8.32
CA PHE A 87 -4.96 -1.86 8.90
C PHE A 87 -4.65 -1.39 10.30
N TYR A 88 -4.61 -0.07 10.52
CA TYR A 88 -4.35 0.50 11.84
C TYR A 88 -5.49 0.20 12.81
N GLY A 89 -6.75 0.24 12.35
CA GLY A 89 -7.88 -0.20 13.14
C GLY A 89 -7.81 -1.69 13.49
N ALA A 90 -7.23 -2.54 12.66
CA ALA A 90 -7.01 -3.94 12.98
C ALA A 90 -5.90 -4.12 14.03
N ILE A 91 -4.73 -3.50 13.80
CA ILE A 91 -3.58 -3.70 14.70
C ILE A 91 -3.76 -3.05 16.08
N SER A 92 -4.74 -2.16 16.29
CA SER A 92 -5.02 -1.65 17.64
C SER A 92 -5.46 -2.77 18.60
N GLU A 93 -6.15 -3.79 18.08
CA GLU A 93 -6.76 -4.83 18.93
C GLU A 93 -6.17 -6.25 18.69
N ILE A 94 -5.67 -6.53 17.48
CA ILE A 94 -5.05 -7.84 17.20
C ILE A 94 -3.53 -7.73 17.06
N PRO A 95 -2.78 -8.82 17.30
CA PRO A 95 -1.34 -8.85 17.09
C PRO A 95 -0.96 -8.44 15.67
N LEU A 96 0.12 -7.65 15.54
CA LEU A 96 0.60 -7.17 14.25
C LEU A 96 0.88 -8.32 13.25
N ALA A 97 1.42 -9.43 13.75
CA ALA A 97 1.69 -10.61 12.92
C ALA A 97 0.41 -11.21 12.32
N ASN A 98 -0.69 -11.27 13.11
CA ASN A 98 -1.98 -11.78 12.65
C ASN A 98 -2.59 -10.84 11.59
N ALA A 99 -2.59 -9.52 11.83
CA ALA A 99 -3.08 -8.53 10.88
C ALA A 99 -2.29 -8.56 9.55
N LEU A 100 -0.96 -8.64 9.62
CA LEU A 100 -0.11 -8.77 8.43
C LEU A 100 -0.40 -10.05 7.65
N SER A 101 -0.58 -11.19 8.35
CA SER A 101 -0.90 -12.47 7.71
C SER A 101 -2.19 -12.40 6.90
N ILE A 102 -3.23 -11.78 7.47
CA ILE A 102 -4.51 -11.60 6.79
C ILE A 102 -4.35 -10.65 5.60
N MET A 103 -3.60 -9.54 5.77
CA MET A 103 -3.35 -8.58 4.69
C MET A 103 -2.57 -9.18 3.50
N LEU A 104 -1.80 -10.26 3.72
CA LEU A 104 -1.07 -10.97 2.66
C LEU A 104 -1.97 -11.66 1.62
N VAL A 105 -3.28 -11.64 1.79
CA VAL A 105 -4.22 -11.96 0.70
C VAL A 105 -4.12 -10.96 -0.46
N ALA A 106 -3.60 -9.75 -0.22
CA ALA A 106 -3.50 -8.70 -1.22
C ALA A 106 -2.83 -9.11 -2.54
N PRO A 107 -1.67 -9.81 -2.58
CA PRO A 107 -1.06 -10.25 -3.83
C PRO A 107 -1.98 -11.16 -4.67
N ILE A 108 -2.78 -12.00 -4.02
CA ILE A 108 -3.77 -12.86 -4.70
C ILE A 108 -4.82 -11.98 -5.37
N ILE A 109 -5.39 -11.03 -4.63
CA ILE A 109 -6.38 -10.08 -5.15
C ILE A 109 -5.79 -9.27 -6.31
N VAL A 110 -4.53 -8.81 -6.20
CA VAL A 110 -3.84 -8.06 -7.27
C VAL A 110 -3.79 -8.85 -8.56
N VAL A 111 -3.47 -10.15 -8.53
CA VAL A 111 -3.41 -11.00 -9.74
C VAL A 111 -4.76 -11.03 -10.44
N PHE A 112 -5.85 -11.25 -9.71
CA PHE A 112 -7.19 -11.30 -10.30
C PHE A 112 -7.69 -9.93 -10.75
N MET A 113 -7.52 -8.89 -9.92
CA MET A 113 -7.97 -7.53 -10.24
C MET A 113 -7.16 -6.89 -11.36
N SER A 114 -5.87 -7.18 -11.49
CA SER A 114 -5.07 -6.70 -12.62
C SER A 114 -5.56 -7.29 -13.95
N SER A 115 -5.95 -8.56 -13.96
CA SER A 115 -6.55 -9.14 -15.16
C SER A 115 -7.87 -8.48 -15.53
N TYR A 116 -8.72 -8.20 -14.55
CA TYR A 116 -10.03 -7.59 -14.80
C TYR A 116 -9.94 -6.11 -15.18
N ILE A 117 -9.16 -5.31 -14.43
CA ILE A 117 -9.09 -3.85 -14.58
C ILE A 117 -8.12 -3.43 -15.69
N LEU A 118 -6.96 -4.10 -15.79
CA LEU A 118 -5.91 -3.80 -16.75
C LEU A 118 -6.01 -4.65 -18.02
N LYS A 119 -6.93 -5.62 -18.04
CA LYS A 119 -7.11 -6.58 -19.14
C LYS A 119 -5.83 -7.36 -19.47
N GLU A 120 -5.02 -7.64 -18.45
CA GLU A 120 -3.82 -8.45 -18.60
C GLU A 120 -4.16 -9.94 -18.67
N GLN A 121 -3.40 -10.69 -19.45
CA GLN A 121 -3.57 -12.14 -19.50
C GLN A 121 -3.11 -12.78 -18.19
N LEU A 122 -3.98 -13.60 -17.61
CA LEU A 122 -3.64 -14.44 -16.48
C LEU A 122 -2.67 -15.53 -16.96
N ASN A 123 -1.47 -15.52 -16.41
CA ASN A 123 -0.50 -16.58 -16.64
C ASN A 123 -0.54 -17.55 -15.45
N SER A 124 -0.78 -18.84 -15.73
CA SER A 124 -0.83 -19.90 -14.72
C SER A 124 0.42 -19.92 -13.83
N PHE A 125 1.58 -19.62 -14.40
CA PHE A 125 2.81 -19.51 -13.63
C PHE A 125 2.79 -18.36 -12.60
N LYS A 126 2.24 -17.20 -12.97
CA LYS A 126 2.07 -16.07 -12.02
C LYS A 126 1.13 -16.45 -10.88
N ILE A 127 0.02 -17.11 -11.21
CA ILE A 127 -0.96 -17.58 -10.22
C ILE A 127 -0.28 -18.56 -9.26
N PHE A 128 0.41 -19.57 -9.79
CA PHE A 128 1.13 -20.56 -8.99
C PHE A 128 2.15 -19.90 -8.04
N CYS A 129 3.01 -19.03 -8.56
CA CYS A 129 4.02 -18.32 -7.75
C CYS A 129 3.38 -17.47 -6.65
N THR A 130 2.24 -16.82 -6.93
CA THR A 130 1.53 -15.99 -5.95
C THR A 130 0.97 -16.84 -4.81
N PHE A 131 0.32 -17.96 -5.12
CA PHE A 131 -0.18 -18.88 -4.10
C PHE A 131 0.96 -19.53 -3.32
N PHE A 132 2.03 -19.95 -3.99
CA PHE A 132 3.19 -20.55 -3.35
C PHE A 132 3.88 -19.57 -2.38
N GLY A 133 4.05 -18.30 -2.79
CA GLY A 133 4.57 -17.25 -1.93
C GLY A 133 3.66 -16.96 -0.73
N PHE A 134 2.34 -16.93 -0.92
CA PHE A 134 1.37 -16.76 0.15
C PHE A 134 1.47 -17.89 1.19
N PHE A 135 1.48 -19.15 0.75
CA PHE A 135 1.66 -20.29 1.65
C PHE A 135 3.01 -20.25 2.38
N GLY A 136 4.10 -19.91 1.68
CA GLY A 136 5.40 -19.74 2.30
C GLY A 136 5.39 -18.69 3.42
N THR A 137 4.72 -17.59 3.22
CA THR A 137 4.60 -16.53 4.24
C THR A 137 3.76 -16.98 5.43
N LEU A 138 2.66 -17.71 5.21
CA LEU A 138 1.86 -18.28 6.30
C LEU A 138 2.66 -19.26 7.15
N LEU A 139 3.53 -20.07 6.55
CA LEU A 139 4.40 -20.99 7.27
C LEU A 139 5.43 -20.26 8.16
N VAL A 140 5.91 -19.09 7.72
CA VAL A 140 6.87 -18.29 8.49
C VAL A 140 6.19 -17.53 9.63
N ILE A 141 5.06 -16.88 9.34
CA ILE A 141 4.37 -16.03 10.32
C ILE A 141 3.64 -16.88 11.36
N GLN A 142 3.16 -18.07 10.97
CA GLN A 142 2.39 -18.98 11.84
C GLN A 142 1.31 -18.23 12.63
N PRO A 143 0.35 -17.58 11.95
CA PRO A 143 -0.67 -16.79 12.64
C PRO A 143 -1.41 -17.69 13.64
N GLY A 144 -1.61 -17.17 14.84
CA GLY A 144 -2.45 -17.86 15.83
C GLY A 144 -3.87 -18.05 15.29
N PHE A 145 -4.46 -19.21 15.51
CA PHE A 145 -5.87 -19.48 15.20
C PHE A 145 -6.75 -18.90 16.33
N GLU A 146 -6.69 -17.58 16.48
CA GLU A 146 -7.68 -16.88 17.30
C GLU A 146 -9.01 -16.82 16.53
N GLU A 147 -10.12 -16.74 17.25
CA GLU A 147 -11.43 -16.63 16.63
C GLU A 147 -11.45 -15.42 15.68
N PHE A 148 -11.99 -15.63 14.47
CA PHE A 148 -12.16 -14.58 13.49
C PHE A 148 -13.13 -13.52 14.03
N ASN A 149 -12.61 -12.34 14.31
CA ASN A 149 -13.34 -11.23 14.91
C ASN A 149 -13.49 -10.04 13.93
N PHE A 150 -14.17 -8.99 14.40
CA PHE A 150 -14.36 -7.77 13.60
C PHE A 150 -13.04 -7.14 13.14
N TYR A 151 -12.00 -7.18 13.95
CA TYR A 151 -10.68 -6.62 13.63
C TYR A 151 -9.94 -7.45 12.57
N SER A 152 -10.16 -8.75 12.55
CA SER A 152 -9.70 -9.63 11.47
C SER A 152 -10.36 -9.26 10.12
N LEU A 153 -11.64 -8.88 10.15
CA LEU A 153 -12.34 -8.37 8.96
C LEU A 153 -11.74 -7.03 8.49
N LEU A 154 -11.37 -6.13 9.41
CA LEU A 154 -10.68 -4.89 9.05
C LEU A 154 -9.33 -5.18 8.38
N ALA A 155 -8.55 -6.13 8.88
CA ALA A 155 -7.30 -6.55 8.24
C ALA A 155 -7.52 -7.09 6.81
N LEU A 156 -8.59 -7.86 6.61
CA LEU A 156 -8.97 -8.37 5.28
C LEU A 156 -9.37 -7.23 4.33
N LEU A 157 -10.19 -6.28 4.80
CA LEU A 157 -10.59 -5.09 4.03
C LEU A 157 -9.37 -4.22 3.69
N SER A 158 -8.41 -4.10 4.61
CA SER A 158 -7.14 -3.44 4.35
C SER A 158 -6.39 -4.11 3.21
N GLY A 159 -6.26 -5.44 3.23
CA GLY A 159 -5.64 -6.20 2.15
C GLY A 159 -6.31 -5.99 0.80
N PHE A 160 -7.65 -5.94 0.76
CA PHE A 160 -8.41 -5.62 -0.45
C PHE A 160 -8.13 -4.19 -0.96
N CYS A 161 -8.22 -3.19 -0.08
CA CYS A 161 -7.96 -1.80 -0.43
C CYS A 161 -6.50 -1.61 -0.90
N TYR A 162 -5.54 -2.25 -0.24
CA TYR A 162 -4.15 -2.21 -0.65
C TYR A 162 -3.92 -2.85 -2.03
N ALA A 163 -4.57 -3.96 -2.31
CA ALA A 163 -4.53 -4.59 -3.63
C ALA A 163 -5.07 -3.64 -4.71
N MET A 164 -6.20 -3.00 -4.46
CA MET A 164 -6.77 -2.00 -5.39
C MET A 164 -5.83 -0.81 -5.58
N TYR A 165 -5.22 -0.30 -4.51
CA TYR A 165 -4.18 0.74 -4.61
C TYR A 165 -3.04 0.33 -5.55
N LEU A 166 -2.54 -0.90 -5.44
CA LEU A 166 -1.46 -1.42 -6.30
C LEU A 166 -1.88 -1.52 -7.77
N VAL A 167 -3.09 -2.01 -8.03
CA VAL A 167 -3.64 -2.11 -9.40
C VAL A 167 -3.81 -0.72 -10.03
N TYR A 168 -4.37 0.24 -9.29
CA TYR A 168 -4.51 1.61 -9.78
C TYR A 168 -3.16 2.32 -9.92
N THR A 169 -2.21 2.06 -9.02
CA THR A 169 -0.83 2.57 -9.15
C THR A 169 -0.20 2.11 -10.46
N ARG A 170 -0.36 0.83 -10.81
CA ARG A 170 0.14 0.31 -12.09
C ARG A 170 -0.54 0.97 -13.27
N ARG A 171 -1.86 1.18 -13.22
CA ARG A 171 -2.63 1.87 -14.27
C ARG A 171 -2.16 3.29 -14.50
N VAL A 172 -1.85 4.02 -13.43
CA VAL A 172 -1.44 5.41 -13.47
C VAL A 172 0.00 5.60 -13.92
N ASN A 173 0.91 4.68 -13.56
CA ASN A 173 2.34 4.77 -13.90
C ASN A 173 2.63 4.85 -15.40
N PHE A 174 1.72 4.38 -16.25
CA PHE A 174 1.85 4.52 -17.70
C PHE A 174 1.58 5.95 -18.21
N SER A 175 0.93 6.81 -17.42
CA SER A 175 0.44 8.12 -17.88
C SER A 175 0.85 9.30 -17.00
N SER A 176 1.50 9.07 -15.87
CA SER A 176 1.77 10.10 -14.87
C SER A 176 3.20 10.09 -14.36
N ASP A 177 3.71 11.28 -14.04
CA ASP A 177 4.99 11.44 -13.37
C ASP A 177 4.92 10.85 -11.94
N PRO A 178 5.92 10.03 -11.51
CA PRO A 178 5.94 9.43 -10.19
C PRO A 178 5.85 10.44 -9.04
N TRP A 179 6.46 11.61 -9.18
CA TRP A 179 6.41 12.69 -8.17
C TRP A 179 4.99 13.24 -7.96
N VAL A 180 4.28 13.42 -9.08
CA VAL A 180 2.86 13.83 -9.03
C VAL A 180 2.03 12.75 -8.35
N SER A 181 2.29 11.49 -8.69
CA SER A 181 1.61 10.35 -8.09
C SER A 181 1.81 10.27 -6.57
N LEU A 182 3.02 10.57 -6.07
CA LEU A 182 3.29 10.62 -4.63
C LEU A 182 2.47 11.72 -3.93
N CYS A 183 2.33 12.91 -4.53
CA CYS A 183 1.52 13.98 -3.94
C CYS A 183 0.05 13.60 -3.80
N TYR A 184 -0.52 12.93 -4.79
CA TYR A 184 -1.92 12.48 -4.70
C TYR A 184 -2.15 11.38 -3.65
N THR A 185 -1.12 10.79 -3.07
CA THR A 185 -1.25 9.90 -1.90
C THR A 185 -1.15 10.62 -0.57
N ALA A 186 -0.71 11.88 -0.57
CA ALA A 186 -0.58 12.72 0.61
C ALA A 186 -1.77 13.68 0.80
N ILE A 187 -2.56 13.88 -0.26
CA ILE A 187 -3.76 14.74 -0.28
C ILE A 187 -5.00 13.88 -0.08
#